data_64340717f40fb717bed1fb269fe6ccdb
#
_entry.id   64340717f40fb717bed1fb269fe6ccdb
#
_cell.length_a   1.000
_cell.length_b   1.000
_cell.length_c   1.000
_cell.angle_alpha   90.00
_cell.angle_beta   90.00
_cell.angle_gamma   90.00
#
_symmetry.space_group_name_H-M   'P 1'
#
loop_
_entity.id
_entity.type
_entity.pdbx_description
1 polymer ?
#
loop_
_entity_poly.entity_id
_entity_poly.type
_entity_poly.pdbx_seq_one_letter_code
_entity_poly.pdbx_strand_id
1 'polypeptide(L)'
;MLRNFTDLDLRLLRIFASVVKCGGFTAAQAELNMSQSNISMHIGSLEKRLGYRLCERGKGGFRLTAKGQRILEASQAMFDAIGLFRDQAQALSGQLVGELYLGLADNVTTLPQARFDETLAAFHSREQDVQLNLYVNSPTELELAVIDGQLDLAISYFSRTRPTLDYLPLYTEEIGVFCGERHPLFSARKPTLKQIADYNWVRHGFLPADQELPFRPERSSATAHHMEAVAHSVLAGTHLGYLPTHYANIWVERGRMKPLLPERLCYEVTHSMITYAGRPRSEAARAFIEDLLSVHGLSA
;
A
#
# COMPACT_ATOMS: atom_id res chain seq x y z
N MET A 1 -15.37 -33.05 -12.50
CA MET A 1 -14.26 -32.33 -13.14
C MET A 1 -14.80 -31.29 -14.09
N LEU A 2 -14.33 -30.07 -14.01
CA LEU A 2 -14.82 -28.93 -14.80
C LEU A 2 -14.46 -29.16 -16.28
N ARG A 3 -15.39 -29.73 -17.04
CA ARG A 3 -15.19 -29.98 -18.50
C ARG A 3 -15.65 -28.80 -19.36
N ASN A 4 -16.67 -28.06 -18.89
CA ASN A 4 -17.16 -26.85 -19.53
C ASN A 4 -17.26 -25.74 -18.51
N PHE A 5 -16.71 -24.58 -18.84
CA PHE A 5 -16.77 -23.38 -18.01
C PHE A 5 -18.00 -22.56 -18.42
N THR A 6 -18.80 -22.13 -17.44
CA THR A 6 -20.10 -21.48 -17.66
C THR A 6 -20.24 -20.23 -16.77
N ASP A 7 -21.24 -19.40 -17.03
CA ASP A 7 -21.56 -18.23 -16.21
C ASP A 7 -21.80 -18.59 -14.73
N LEU A 8 -22.32 -19.80 -14.46
CA LEU A 8 -22.47 -20.29 -13.10
C LEU A 8 -21.10 -20.43 -12.43
N ASP A 9 -20.08 -20.89 -13.12
CA ASP A 9 -18.72 -21.03 -12.57
C ASP A 9 -18.12 -19.67 -12.23
N LEU A 10 -18.29 -18.67 -13.08
CA LEU A 10 -17.88 -17.29 -12.81
C LEU A 10 -18.51 -16.75 -11.52
N ARG A 11 -19.84 -16.97 -11.38
CA ARG A 11 -20.55 -16.55 -10.17
C ARG A 11 -20.06 -17.28 -8.93
N LEU A 12 -19.83 -18.57 -9.00
CA LEU A 12 -19.35 -19.37 -7.87
C LEU A 12 -17.92 -18.97 -7.46
N LEU A 13 -17.05 -18.66 -8.42
CA LEU A 13 -15.69 -18.19 -8.17
C LEU A 13 -15.68 -16.79 -7.54
N ARG A 14 -16.59 -15.88 -7.95
CA ARG A 14 -16.75 -14.58 -7.28
C ARG A 14 -17.16 -14.72 -5.82
N ILE A 15 -18.14 -15.59 -5.53
CA ILE A 15 -18.57 -15.89 -4.16
C ILE A 15 -17.39 -16.46 -3.36
N PHE A 16 -16.61 -17.37 -3.94
CA PHE A 16 -15.43 -17.94 -3.30
C PHE A 16 -14.39 -16.86 -2.96
N ALA A 17 -14.03 -16.00 -3.91
CA ALA A 17 -13.10 -14.90 -3.70
C ALA A 17 -13.57 -13.95 -2.59
N SER A 18 -14.86 -13.59 -2.57
CA SER A 18 -15.45 -12.76 -1.50
C SER A 18 -15.39 -13.43 -0.13
N VAL A 19 -15.65 -14.74 -0.05
CA VAL A 19 -15.53 -15.48 1.23
C VAL A 19 -14.10 -15.47 1.75
N VAL A 20 -13.12 -15.59 0.87
CA VAL A 20 -11.70 -15.53 1.25
C VAL A 20 -11.33 -14.13 1.71
N LYS A 21 -11.70 -13.09 0.94
CA LYS A 21 -11.46 -11.68 1.26
C LYS A 21 -12.03 -11.29 2.64
N CYS A 22 -13.24 -11.76 2.94
CA CYS A 22 -13.88 -11.49 4.24
C CYS A 22 -13.36 -12.37 5.39
N GLY A 23 -12.46 -13.32 5.14
CA GLY A 23 -11.91 -14.20 6.17
C GLY A 23 -12.88 -15.31 6.63
N GLY A 24 -13.97 -15.58 5.87
CA GLY A 24 -14.87 -16.68 6.14
C GLY A 24 -16.35 -16.45 5.79
N PHE A 25 -17.12 -17.49 5.96
CA PHE A 25 -18.54 -17.55 5.51
C PHE A 25 -19.46 -16.57 6.24
N THR A 26 -19.28 -16.42 7.55
CA THR A 26 -20.11 -15.52 8.35
C THR A 26 -19.80 -14.06 8.03
N ALA A 27 -18.53 -13.70 7.89
CA ALA A 27 -18.14 -12.34 7.56
C ALA A 27 -18.57 -11.93 6.14
N ALA A 28 -18.62 -12.88 5.20
CA ALA A 28 -19.04 -12.63 3.82
C ALA A 28 -20.56 -12.41 3.63
N GLN A 29 -21.40 -12.65 4.66
CA GLN A 29 -22.86 -12.51 4.54
C GLN A 29 -23.28 -11.08 4.18
N ALA A 30 -22.68 -10.10 4.85
CA ALA A 30 -23.01 -8.69 4.61
C ALA A 30 -22.55 -8.25 3.21
N GLU A 31 -21.33 -8.61 2.82
CA GLU A 31 -20.74 -8.28 1.52
C GLU A 31 -21.53 -8.88 0.35
N LEU A 32 -21.94 -10.16 0.49
CA LEU A 32 -22.64 -10.89 -0.56
C LEU A 32 -24.16 -10.72 -0.50
N ASN A 33 -24.70 -10.08 0.53
CA ASN A 33 -26.13 -10.02 0.83
C ASN A 33 -26.80 -11.41 0.76
N MET A 34 -26.15 -12.42 1.35
CA MET A 34 -26.58 -13.83 1.34
C MET A 34 -26.51 -14.43 2.73
N SER A 35 -27.40 -15.41 3.01
CA SER A 35 -27.28 -16.21 4.23
C SER A 35 -26.05 -17.12 4.19
N GLN A 36 -25.47 -17.42 5.35
CA GLN A 36 -24.33 -18.33 5.48
C GLN A 36 -24.60 -19.71 4.84
N SER A 37 -25.83 -20.21 4.95
CA SER A 37 -26.23 -21.47 4.33
C SER A 37 -26.17 -21.42 2.80
N ASN A 38 -26.62 -20.33 2.20
CA ASN A 38 -26.55 -20.12 0.75
C ASN A 38 -25.09 -20.00 0.26
N ILE A 39 -24.27 -19.22 0.96
CA ILE A 39 -22.83 -19.13 0.65
C ILE A 39 -22.19 -20.53 0.73
N SER A 40 -22.48 -21.26 1.80
CA SER A 40 -21.98 -22.62 2.00
C SER A 40 -22.40 -23.59 0.89
N MET A 41 -23.64 -23.49 0.42
CA MET A 41 -24.15 -24.30 -0.70
C MET A 41 -23.43 -23.94 -2.00
N HIS A 42 -23.20 -22.66 -2.28
CA HIS A 42 -22.46 -22.21 -3.47
C HIS A 42 -21.01 -22.70 -3.48
N ILE A 43 -20.30 -22.59 -2.34
CA ILE A 43 -18.94 -23.12 -2.24
C ILE A 43 -18.92 -24.64 -2.40
N GLY A 44 -19.85 -25.36 -1.77
CA GLY A 44 -19.99 -26.80 -1.95
C GLY A 44 -20.27 -27.21 -3.40
N SER A 45 -21.07 -26.41 -4.12
CA SER A 45 -21.31 -26.60 -5.55
C SER A 45 -20.04 -26.42 -6.38
N LEU A 46 -19.26 -25.37 -6.10
CA LEU A 46 -17.97 -25.13 -6.75
C LEU A 46 -16.99 -26.29 -6.49
N GLU A 47 -16.83 -26.71 -5.24
CA GLU A 47 -15.97 -27.83 -4.85
C GLU A 47 -16.37 -29.14 -5.54
N LYS A 48 -17.67 -29.42 -5.64
CA LYS A 48 -18.22 -30.58 -6.35
C LYS A 48 -17.90 -30.54 -7.85
N ARG A 49 -17.99 -29.38 -8.48
CA ARG A 49 -17.64 -29.19 -9.91
C ARG A 49 -16.14 -29.34 -10.15
N LEU A 50 -15.32 -28.82 -9.26
CA LEU A 50 -13.86 -28.95 -9.31
C LEU A 50 -13.36 -30.36 -8.94
N GLY A 51 -14.10 -31.08 -8.12
CA GLY A 51 -13.76 -32.42 -7.64
C GLY A 51 -12.83 -32.45 -6.41
N TYR A 52 -12.65 -31.31 -5.73
CA TYR A 52 -11.83 -31.18 -4.52
C TYR A 52 -12.28 -30.02 -3.66
N ARG A 53 -11.86 -30.03 -2.38
CA ARG A 53 -12.14 -28.96 -1.43
C ARG A 53 -11.23 -27.77 -1.62
N LEU A 54 -11.80 -26.58 -1.52
CA LEU A 54 -11.10 -25.29 -1.59
C LEU A 54 -10.83 -24.72 -0.19
N CYS A 55 -11.67 -25.03 0.78
CA CYS A 55 -11.52 -24.52 2.14
C CYS A 55 -11.86 -25.58 3.18
N GLU A 56 -11.23 -25.43 4.35
CA GLU A 56 -11.46 -26.21 5.55
C GLU A 56 -12.25 -25.38 6.55
N ARG A 57 -13.15 -26.07 7.27
CA ARG A 57 -14.00 -25.50 8.33
C ARG A 57 -13.80 -26.34 9.57
N GLY A 58 -13.60 -25.73 10.71
CA GLY A 58 -13.46 -26.47 11.95
C GLY A 58 -13.26 -25.55 13.16
N LYS A 59 -12.93 -26.14 14.30
CA LYS A 59 -12.63 -25.42 15.55
C LYS A 59 -11.47 -24.40 15.40
N GLY A 60 -10.67 -24.49 14.34
CA GLY A 60 -9.59 -23.57 13.99
C GLY A 60 -9.99 -22.43 13.03
N GLY A 61 -11.28 -22.26 12.72
CA GLY A 61 -11.77 -21.22 11.83
C GLY A 61 -11.76 -21.59 10.35
N PHE A 62 -11.81 -20.56 9.48
CA PHE A 62 -11.75 -20.68 8.04
C PHE A 62 -10.29 -20.74 7.56
N ARG A 63 -9.96 -21.71 6.71
CA ARG A 63 -8.63 -21.87 6.09
C ARG A 63 -8.78 -22.32 4.64
N LEU A 64 -7.93 -21.78 3.76
CA LEU A 64 -7.78 -22.29 2.40
C LEU A 64 -6.97 -23.59 2.40
N THR A 65 -7.36 -24.52 1.53
CA THR A 65 -6.48 -25.64 1.15
C THR A 65 -5.41 -25.15 0.15
N ALA A 66 -4.33 -25.92 -0.04
CA ALA A 66 -3.35 -25.60 -1.08
C ALA A 66 -3.98 -25.53 -2.50
N LYS A 67 -5.02 -26.36 -2.75
CA LYS A 67 -5.81 -26.28 -3.99
C LYS A 67 -6.69 -25.04 -4.03
N GLY A 68 -7.27 -24.66 -2.88
CA GLY A 68 -8.06 -23.44 -2.74
C GLY A 68 -7.24 -22.20 -3.05
N GLN A 69 -6.02 -22.12 -2.54
CA GLN A 69 -5.10 -21.03 -2.82
C GLN A 69 -4.82 -20.89 -4.32
N ARG A 70 -4.48 -22.01 -5.00
CA ARG A 70 -4.22 -22.00 -6.45
C ARG A 70 -5.44 -21.62 -7.29
N ILE A 71 -6.64 -22.04 -6.88
CA ILE A 71 -7.89 -21.64 -7.57
C ILE A 71 -8.20 -20.17 -7.32
N LEU A 72 -7.93 -19.63 -6.14
CA LEU A 72 -8.08 -18.20 -5.88
C LEU A 72 -7.21 -17.38 -6.82
N GLU A 73 -5.92 -17.70 -6.90
CA GLU A 73 -4.95 -17.04 -7.79
C GLU A 73 -5.38 -17.12 -9.26
N ALA A 74 -5.77 -18.32 -9.73
CA ALA A 74 -6.25 -18.51 -11.10
C ALA A 74 -7.56 -17.75 -11.37
N SER A 75 -8.46 -17.68 -10.38
CA SER A 75 -9.71 -16.92 -10.50
C SER A 75 -9.46 -15.43 -10.58
N GLN A 76 -8.53 -14.92 -9.79
CA GLN A 76 -8.13 -13.51 -9.82
C GLN A 76 -7.57 -13.14 -11.20
N ALA A 77 -6.60 -13.90 -11.71
CA ALA A 77 -6.03 -13.68 -13.04
C ALA A 77 -7.11 -13.70 -14.16
N MET A 78 -8.11 -14.56 -14.04
CA MET A 78 -9.24 -14.61 -14.97
C MET A 78 -10.13 -13.36 -14.87
N PHE A 79 -10.47 -12.92 -13.66
CA PHE A 79 -11.27 -11.70 -13.47
C PHE A 79 -10.53 -10.45 -13.94
N ASP A 80 -9.23 -10.38 -13.72
CA ASP A 80 -8.37 -9.31 -14.23
C ASP A 80 -8.39 -9.28 -15.77
N ALA A 81 -8.31 -10.46 -16.43
CA ALA A 81 -8.39 -10.55 -17.89
C ALA A 81 -9.77 -10.14 -18.45
N ILE A 82 -10.86 -10.48 -17.75
CA ILE A 82 -12.22 -10.02 -18.12
C ILE A 82 -12.35 -8.51 -17.96
N GLY A 83 -11.80 -7.95 -16.87
CA GLY A 83 -11.73 -6.51 -16.67
C GLY A 83 -10.98 -5.81 -17.79
N LEU A 84 -9.78 -6.29 -18.10
CA LEU A 84 -8.95 -5.76 -19.18
C LEU A 84 -9.66 -5.81 -20.54
N PHE A 85 -10.34 -6.92 -20.85
CA PHE A 85 -11.13 -7.02 -22.09
C PHE A 85 -12.24 -5.98 -22.15
N ARG A 86 -12.96 -5.78 -21.04
CA ARG A 86 -14.01 -4.74 -20.94
C ARG A 86 -13.41 -3.36 -21.17
N ASP A 87 -12.30 -3.05 -20.51
CA ASP A 87 -11.63 -1.75 -20.58
C ASP A 87 -11.11 -1.49 -22.01
N GLN A 88 -10.52 -2.50 -22.67
CA GLN A 88 -10.11 -2.41 -24.07
C GLN A 88 -11.29 -2.22 -25.04
N ALA A 89 -12.39 -2.94 -24.82
CA ALA A 89 -13.60 -2.79 -25.64
C ALA A 89 -14.20 -1.38 -25.50
N GLN A 90 -14.14 -0.79 -24.31
CA GLN A 90 -14.59 0.58 -24.05
C GLN A 90 -13.62 1.63 -24.58
N ALA A 91 -12.31 1.41 -24.48
CA ALA A 91 -11.29 2.31 -25.03
C ALA A 91 -11.41 2.49 -26.56
N LEU A 92 -11.99 1.51 -27.29
CA LEU A 92 -12.32 1.67 -28.70
C LEU A 92 -13.35 2.78 -28.97
N SER A 93 -14.08 3.23 -27.96
CA SER A 93 -14.96 4.40 -28.04
C SER A 93 -14.22 5.74 -27.86
N GLY A 94 -12.92 5.74 -27.61
CA GLY A 94 -12.08 6.92 -27.42
C GLY A 94 -12.14 7.55 -26.03
N GLN A 95 -12.86 6.97 -25.09
CA GLN A 95 -12.98 7.44 -23.71
C GLN A 95 -12.35 6.46 -22.72
N LEU A 96 -11.55 6.95 -21.80
CA LEU A 96 -11.04 6.16 -20.66
C LEU A 96 -12.16 5.96 -19.64
N VAL A 97 -12.42 4.72 -19.27
CA VAL A 97 -13.48 4.38 -18.30
C VAL A 97 -13.04 3.27 -17.35
N GLY A 98 -13.79 3.07 -16.27
CA GLY A 98 -13.56 1.98 -15.32
C GLY A 98 -13.11 2.45 -13.94
N GLU A 99 -12.30 1.65 -13.27
CA GLU A 99 -11.79 1.93 -11.93
C GLU A 99 -10.27 1.86 -11.92
N LEU A 100 -9.65 2.75 -11.13
CA LEU A 100 -8.21 2.79 -10.93
C LEU A 100 -7.92 2.82 -9.43
N TYR A 101 -7.14 1.85 -8.96
CA TYR A 101 -6.82 1.64 -7.56
C TYR A 101 -5.36 2.00 -7.30
N LEU A 102 -5.13 3.10 -6.55
CA LEU A 102 -3.83 3.69 -6.32
C LEU A 102 -3.45 3.61 -4.83
N GLY A 103 -2.24 3.16 -4.54
CA GLY A 103 -1.68 3.16 -3.21
C GLY A 103 -0.60 4.21 -3.01
N LEU A 104 -0.59 4.86 -1.83
CA LEU A 104 0.37 5.92 -1.50
C LEU A 104 0.97 5.70 -0.12
N ALA A 105 2.21 6.16 0.07
CA ALA A 105 2.74 6.41 1.41
C ALA A 105 1.98 7.55 2.09
N ASP A 106 1.98 7.56 3.42
CA ASP A 106 1.46 8.68 4.20
C ASP A 106 2.39 9.92 4.10
N ASN A 107 1.83 11.10 4.41
CA ASN A 107 2.52 12.40 4.53
C ASN A 107 3.17 12.99 3.27
N VAL A 108 2.99 12.39 2.09
CA VAL A 108 3.59 12.88 0.84
C VAL A 108 2.99 14.20 0.34
N THR A 109 1.85 14.63 0.87
CA THR A 109 1.19 15.89 0.47
C THR A 109 2.00 17.15 0.78
N THR A 110 2.94 17.08 1.73
CA THR A 110 3.83 18.20 2.07
C THR A 110 5.20 18.11 1.40
N LEU A 111 5.43 17.10 0.55
CA LEU A 111 6.65 16.89 -0.20
C LEU A 111 6.51 17.46 -1.62
N PRO A 112 7.16 18.61 -1.95
CA PRO A 112 7.01 19.24 -3.27
C PRO A 112 7.42 18.33 -4.43
N GLN A 113 8.37 17.43 -4.20
CA GLN A 113 8.88 16.51 -5.22
C GLN A 113 7.90 15.38 -5.54
N ALA A 114 6.90 15.11 -4.68
CA ALA A 114 5.91 14.05 -4.91
C ALA A 114 4.98 14.35 -6.10
N ARG A 115 4.62 15.63 -6.31
CA ARG A 115 3.84 16.14 -7.46
C ARG A 115 2.61 15.25 -7.81
N PHE A 116 2.07 14.55 -6.82
CA PHE A 116 0.96 13.63 -7.04
C PHE A 116 -0.34 14.37 -7.36
N ASP A 117 -0.54 15.54 -6.78
CA ASP A 117 -1.65 16.47 -7.08
C ASP A 117 -1.59 16.94 -8.54
N GLU A 118 -0.40 17.27 -9.07
CA GLU A 118 -0.23 17.61 -10.48
C GLU A 118 -0.54 16.41 -11.39
N THR A 119 -0.14 15.20 -10.99
CA THR A 119 -0.47 13.96 -11.72
C THR A 119 -1.97 13.71 -11.75
N LEU A 120 -2.65 13.88 -10.61
CA LEU A 120 -4.11 13.78 -10.54
C LEU A 120 -4.80 14.81 -11.43
N ALA A 121 -4.32 16.06 -11.44
CA ALA A 121 -4.84 17.12 -12.28
C ALA A 121 -4.65 16.82 -13.77
N ALA A 122 -3.48 16.33 -14.17
CA ALA A 122 -3.18 15.93 -15.55
C ALA A 122 -4.10 14.78 -15.99
N PHE A 123 -4.22 13.73 -15.18
CA PHE A 123 -5.11 12.60 -15.48
C PHE A 123 -6.57 13.03 -15.58
N HIS A 124 -7.03 13.91 -14.69
CA HIS A 124 -8.41 14.40 -14.70
C HIS A 124 -8.71 15.30 -15.89
N SER A 125 -7.70 15.91 -16.51
CA SER A 125 -7.86 16.75 -17.72
C SER A 125 -8.11 15.92 -19.00
N ARG A 126 -7.86 14.60 -18.96
CA ARG A 126 -8.17 13.68 -20.07
C ARG A 126 -9.69 13.52 -20.21
N GLU A 127 -10.15 13.18 -21.41
CA GLU A 127 -11.55 12.77 -21.60
C GLU A 127 -11.73 11.36 -21.02
N GLN A 128 -12.31 11.30 -19.80
CA GLN A 128 -12.36 10.06 -19.02
C GLN A 128 -13.56 10.01 -18.07
N ASP A 129 -14.02 8.81 -17.76
CA ASP A 129 -15.01 8.47 -16.74
C ASP A 129 -14.44 7.33 -15.88
N VAL A 130 -13.33 7.61 -15.18
CA VAL A 130 -12.60 6.66 -14.34
C VAL A 130 -12.83 6.96 -12.87
N GLN A 131 -13.33 5.99 -12.13
CA GLN A 131 -13.43 6.06 -10.67
C GLN A 131 -12.04 5.85 -10.04
N LEU A 132 -11.50 6.89 -9.40
CA LEU A 132 -10.25 6.79 -8.65
C LEU A 132 -10.50 6.30 -7.22
N ASN A 133 -9.77 5.26 -6.81
CA ASN A 133 -9.77 4.70 -5.47
C ASN A 133 -8.37 4.87 -4.86
N LEU A 134 -8.22 5.79 -3.90
CA LEU A 134 -6.93 6.14 -3.29
C LEU A 134 -6.80 5.49 -1.91
N TYR A 135 -5.68 4.80 -1.68
CA TYR A 135 -5.38 4.12 -0.43
C TYR A 135 -4.05 4.63 0.14
N VAL A 136 -4.02 4.85 1.46
CA VAL A 136 -2.79 5.18 2.17
C VAL A 136 -2.48 4.04 3.13
N ASN A 137 -1.38 3.35 2.89
CA ASN A 137 -0.97 2.16 3.64
C ASN A 137 0.54 2.13 3.86
N SER A 138 1.00 1.24 4.74
CA SER A 138 2.43 0.99 4.92
C SER A 138 3.08 0.39 3.66
N PRO A 139 4.39 0.56 3.43
CA PRO A 139 5.08 0.03 2.24
C PRO A 139 4.85 -1.47 2.01
N THR A 140 4.86 -2.28 3.07
CA THR A 140 4.64 -3.73 2.97
C THR A 140 3.21 -4.07 2.56
N GLU A 141 2.21 -3.35 3.11
CA GLU A 141 0.81 -3.53 2.73
C GLU A 141 0.56 -3.11 1.28
N LEU A 142 1.20 -2.02 0.82
CA LEU A 142 1.15 -1.58 -0.57
C LEU A 142 1.73 -2.63 -1.53
N GLU A 143 2.91 -3.21 -1.22
CA GLU A 143 3.48 -4.30 -2.03
C GLU A 143 2.52 -5.49 -2.13
N LEU A 144 1.97 -5.94 -1.00
CA LEU A 144 1.03 -7.07 -0.98
C LEU A 144 -0.25 -6.76 -1.76
N ALA A 145 -0.81 -5.56 -1.59
CA ALA A 145 -2.02 -5.15 -2.30
C ALA A 145 -1.83 -5.08 -3.81
N VAL A 146 -0.63 -4.68 -4.30
CA VAL A 146 -0.30 -4.73 -5.73
C VAL A 146 -0.12 -6.17 -6.21
N ILE A 147 0.54 -7.03 -5.43
CA ILE A 147 0.70 -8.46 -5.75
C ILE A 147 -0.66 -9.15 -5.85
N ASP A 148 -1.55 -8.88 -4.88
CA ASP A 148 -2.88 -9.48 -4.79
C ASP A 148 -3.89 -8.87 -5.78
N GLY A 149 -3.49 -7.82 -6.55
CA GLY A 149 -4.36 -7.14 -7.52
C GLY A 149 -5.45 -6.29 -6.90
N GLN A 150 -5.28 -5.88 -5.67
CA GLN A 150 -6.16 -4.91 -4.99
C GLN A 150 -5.81 -3.48 -5.39
N LEU A 151 -4.55 -3.24 -5.78
CA LEU A 151 -4.05 -1.99 -6.32
C LEU A 151 -3.45 -2.22 -7.71
N ASP A 152 -3.69 -1.29 -8.62
CA ASP A 152 -3.06 -1.28 -9.95
C ASP A 152 -1.60 -0.86 -9.86
N LEU A 153 -1.32 0.12 -9.01
CA LEU A 153 0.03 0.59 -8.71
C LEU A 153 0.08 1.20 -7.30
N ALA A 154 1.29 1.34 -6.77
CA ALA A 154 1.52 2.09 -5.53
C ALA A 154 2.81 2.90 -5.60
N ILE A 155 2.86 4.02 -4.85
CA ILE A 155 4.01 4.90 -4.75
C ILE A 155 4.42 5.01 -3.29
N SER A 156 5.64 4.57 -2.97
CA SER A 156 6.18 4.61 -1.62
C SER A 156 7.69 4.43 -1.61
N TYR A 157 8.30 4.56 -0.45
CA TYR A 157 9.63 4.04 -0.19
C TYR A 157 9.57 2.53 0.06
N PHE A 158 10.37 1.76 -0.66
CA PHE A 158 10.49 0.32 -0.49
C PHE A 158 11.93 -0.04 -0.12
N SER A 159 12.12 -0.58 1.08
CA SER A 159 13.45 -0.92 1.60
C SER A 159 14.10 -2.12 0.90
N ARG A 160 13.31 -2.95 0.23
CA ARG A 160 13.74 -4.14 -0.51
C ARG A 160 12.90 -4.29 -1.77
N THR A 161 13.46 -4.94 -2.78
CA THR A 161 12.73 -5.27 -4.01
C THR A 161 12.23 -6.71 -3.99
N ARG A 162 11.06 -6.94 -4.59
CA ARG A 162 10.47 -8.27 -4.81
C ARG A 162 10.51 -8.61 -6.30
N PRO A 163 10.91 -9.83 -6.70
CA PRO A 163 11.00 -10.22 -8.12
C PRO A 163 9.66 -10.16 -8.87
N THR A 164 8.54 -10.15 -8.14
CA THR A 164 7.18 -10.09 -8.70
C THR A 164 6.69 -8.68 -8.98
N LEU A 165 7.47 -7.65 -8.61
CA LEU A 165 7.12 -6.25 -8.77
C LEU A 165 8.18 -5.53 -9.62
N ASP A 166 7.72 -4.67 -10.50
CA ASP A 166 8.55 -3.67 -11.17
C ASP A 166 8.64 -2.44 -10.30
N TYR A 167 9.85 -1.87 -10.17
CA TYR A 167 10.12 -0.67 -9.38
C TYR A 167 10.66 0.42 -10.28
N LEU A 168 10.00 1.57 -10.30
CA LEU A 168 10.45 2.75 -11.04
C LEU A 168 10.69 3.90 -10.05
N PRO A 169 11.95 4.32 -9.84
CA PRO A 169 12.26 5.46 -8.98
C PRO A 169 11.63 6.76 -9.51
N LEU A 170 11.04 7.57 -8.62
CA LEU A 170 10.38 8.82 -8.97
C LEU A 170 11.07 10.04 -8.35
N TYR A 171 11.22 10.05 -7.02
CA TYR A 171 11.76 11.19 -6.27
C TYR A 171 12.42 10.75 -4.97
N THR A 172 13.18 11.64 -4.35
CA THR A 172 13.83 11.41 -3.05
C THR A 172 13.13 12.21 -1.95
N GLU A 173 13.21 11.69 -0.73
CA GLU A 173 12.70 12.30 0.49
C GLU A 173 13.80 12.29 1.55
N GLU A 174 13.99 13.41 2.23
CA GLU A 174 14.92 13.51 3.35
C GLU A 174 14.24 13.17 4.67
N ILE A 175 14.86 12.27 5.43
CA ILE A 175 14.41 11.84 6.75
C ILE A 175 15.42 12.33 7.81
N GLY A 176 14.93 12.99 8.84
CA GLY A 176 15.76 13.52 9.94
C GLY A 176 15.25 13.09 11.31
N VAL A 177 16.07 13.31 12.33
CA VAL A 177 15.70 13.05 13.74
C VAL A 177 15.17 14.32 14.40
N PHE A 178 14.04 14.18 15.08
CA PHE A 178 13.36 15.30 15.75
C PHE A 178 13.05 15.03 17.22
N CYS A 179 12.96 16.13 18.00
CA CYS A 179 12.40 16.14 19.36
C CYS A 179 11.30 17.21 19.47
N GLY A 180 10.33 16.96 20.32
CA GLY A 180 9.26 17.93 20.64
C GLY A 180 9.66 18.97 21.66
N GLU A 181 8.90 20.06 21.78
CA GLU A 181 9.16 21.22 22.66
C GLU A 181 9.32 20.86 24.15
N ARG A 182 8.65 19.79 24.60
CA ARG A 182 8.72 19.31 25.98
C ARG A 182 9.88 18.36 26.25
N HIS A 183 10.62 17.97 25.21
CA HIS A 183 11.75 17.05 25.38
C HIS A 183 12.97 17.77 25.93
N PRO A 184 13.76 17.18 26.85
CA PRO A 184 14.95 17.82 27.42
C PRO A 184 15.97 18.33 26.40
N LEU A 185 16.12 17.65 25.27
CA LEU A 185 17.02 18.05 24.19
C LEU A 185 16.51 19.26 23.37
N PHE A 186 15.28 19.69 23.56
CA PHE A 186 14.74 20.85 22.82
C PHE A 186 15.51 22.13 23.13
N SER A 187 15.89 22.35 24.40
CA SER A 187 16.69 23.49 24.83
C SER A 187 18.19 23.32 24.60
N ALA A 188 18.66 22.11 24.29
CA ALA A 188 20.08 21.85 24.07
C ALA A 188 20.55 22.47 22.74
N ARG A 189 21.60 23.27 22.77
CA ARG A 189 22.11 23.98 21.59
C ARG A 189 22.77 23.04 20.57
N LYS A 190 23.58 22.07 21.04
CA LYS A 190 24.24 21.03 20.23
C LYS A 190 24.33 19.74 21.06
N PRO A 191 23.30 18.88 21.07
CA PRO A 191 23.39 17.61 21.78
C PRO A 191 24.43 16.69 21.12
N THR A 192 25.11 15.90 21.92
CA THR A 192 26.03 14.86 21.41
C THR A 192 25.24 13.60 21.03
N LEU A 193 25.79 12.75 20.16
CA LEU A 193 25.17 11.44 19.84
C LEU A 193 24.96 10.59 21.09
N LYS A 194 25.90 10.64 22.06
CA LYS A 194 25.74 9.92 23.33
C LYS A 194 24.51 10.39 24.11
N GLN A 195 24.29 11.70 24.22
CA GLN A 195 23.10 12.24 24.87
C GLN A 195 21.81 11.82 24.11
N ILE A 196 21.84 11.82 22.79
CA ILE A 196 20.71 11.37 21.97
C ILE A 196 20.41 9.87 22.18
N ALA A 197 21.46 9.04 22.34
CA ALA A 197 21.35 7.61 22.58
C ALA A 197 20.66 7.27 23.93
N ASP A 198 20.83 8.13 24.94
CA ASP A 198 20.32 7.90 26.30
C ASP A 198 18.79 8.05 26.41
N TYR A 199 18.13 8.63 25.40
CA TYR A 199 16.68 8.85 25.40
C TYR A 199 15.89 7.73 24.72
N ASN A 200 14.60 7.69 24.99
CA ASN A 200 13.67 6.76 24.35
C ASN A 200 13.35 7.17 22.92
N TRP A 201 13.19 6.19 22.06
CA TRP A 201 12.84 6.37 20.66
C TRP A 201 11.54 5.69 20.31
N VAL A 202 10.83 6.26 19.34
CA VAL A 202 9.78 5.58 18.60
C VAL A 202 10.36 5.02 17.30
N ARG A 203 10.19 3.73 17.08
CA ARG A 203 10.63 3.05 15.83
C ARG A 203 9.51 2.98 14.81
N HIS A 204 9.89 2.95 13.55
CA HIS A 204 8.98 2.62 12.47
C HIS A 204 8.75 1.11 12.42
N GLY A 205 7.48 0.67 12.53
CA GLY A 205 7.12 -0.75 12.51
C GLY A 205 7.19 -1.40 11.12
N PHE A 206 7.32 -0.59 10.07
CA PHE A 206 7.43 -1.03 8.67
C PHE A 206 8.87 -1.12 8.17
N LEU A 207 9.86 -0.59 8.90
CA LEU A 207 11.27 -0.71 8.50
C LEU A 207 11.83 -2.06 8.95
N PRO A 208 12.59 -2.75 8.08
CA PRO A 208 13.30 -3.97 8.45
C PRO A 208 14.30 -3.73 9.58
N ALA A 209 14.51 -4.76 10.40
CA ALA A 209 15.44 -4.66 11.52
C ALA A 209 16.90 -4.40 11.10
N ASP A 210 17.26 -4.74 9.87
CA ASP A 210 18.58 -4.57 9.26
C ASP A 210 18.69 -3.32 8.37
N GLN A 211 17.66 -2.43 8.34
CA GLN A 211 17.74 -1.15 7.64
C GLN A 211 18.95 -0.33 8.13
N GLU A 212 19.79 0.11 7.20
CA GLU A 212 20.88 1.02 7.52
C GLU A 212 20.32 2.41 7.85
N LEU A 213 20.66 2.90 9.05
CA LEU A 213 20.31 4.23 9.53
C LEU A 213 21.58 4.96 9.96
N PRO A 214 21.67 6.28 9.79
CA PRO A 214 22.81 7.07 10.28
C PRO A 214 23.06 6.87 11.79
N PHE A 215 21.99 6.63 12.53
CA PHE A 215 22.05 6.30 13.93
C PHE A 215 20.93 5.29 14.27
N ARG A 216 21.31 4.18 14.91
CA ARG A 216 20.36 3.18 15.39
C ARG A 216 20.20 3.31 16.91
N PRO A 217 19.00 3.65 17.42
CA PRO A 217 18.79 3.77 18.84
C PRO A 217 18.83 2.40 19.53
N GLU A 218 19.53 2.34 20.67
CA GLU A 218 19.56 1.13 21.53
C GLU A 218 18.27 1.01 22.36
N ARG A 219 17.66 2.15 22.72
CA ARG A 219 16.42 2.22 23.50
C ARG A 219 15.24 2.62 22.64
N SER A 220 14.29 1.72 22.52
CA SER A 220 13.01 2.01 21.88
C SER A 220 11.89 1.46 22.73
N SER A 221 11.00 2.34 23.19
CA SER A 221 9.84 1.99 24.02
C SER A 221 8.50 2.12 23.28
N ALA A 222 8.53 2.55 22.02
CA ALA A 222 7.35 2.66 21.17
C ALA A 222 7.65 2.17 19.74
N THR A 223 6.63 1.66 19.07
CA THR A 223 6.65 1.32 17.64
C THR A 223 5.43 1.95 17.01
N ALA A 224 5.62 2.64 15.88
CA ALA A 224 4.57 3.29 15.11
C ALA A 224 4.55 2.76 13.67
N HIS A 225 3.37 2.59 13.10
CA HIS A 225 3.18 2.03 11.76
C HIS A 225 2.87 3.09 10.69
N HIS A 226 2.68 4.35 11.12
CA HIS A 226 2.47 5.52 10.28
C HIS A 226 3.27 6.71 10.80
N MET A 227 3.70 7.60 9.92
CA MET A 227 4.50 8.79 10.29
C MET A 227 3.74 9.74 11.23
N GLU A 228 2.41 9.81 11.11
CA GLU A 228 1.60 10.59 12.03
C GLU A 228 1.72 10.09 13.48
N ALA A 229 1.75 8.78 13.69
CA ALA A 229 1.93 8.19 15.02
C ALA A 229 3.34 8.44 15.59
N VAL A 230 4.36 8.47 14.71
CA VAL A 230 5.72 8.91 15.10
C VAL A 230 5.69 10.38 15.52
N ALA A 231 5.05 11.25 14.73
CA ALA A 231 4.94 12.67 15.03
C ALA A 231 4.23 12.94 16.37
N HIS A 232 3.17 12.22 16.67
CA HIS A 232 2.50 12.30 17.99
C HIS A 232 3.43 11.97 19.15
N SER A 233 4.24 10.91 19.04
CA SER A 233 5.20 10.50 20.06
C SER A 233 6.30 11.54 20.27
N VAL A 234 6.78 12.15 19.19
CA VAL A 234 7.77 13.23 19.21
C VAL A 234 7.18 14.51 19.82
N LEU A 235 5.98 14.93 19.38
CA LEU A 235 5.29 16.13 19.88
C LEU A 235 4.94 16.04 21.36
N ALA A 236 4.66 14.84 21.85
CA ALA A 236 4.45 14.60 23.27
C ALA A 236 5.70 14.91 24.11
N GLY A 237 6.89 14.98 23.48
CA GLY A 237 8.18 15.21 24.15
C GLY A 237 8.70 14.01 24.92
N THR A 238 8.16 12.82 24.67
CA THR A 238 8.52 11.58 25.38
C THR A 238 9.50 10.71 24.60
N HIS A 239 9.56 10.89 23.28
CA HIS A 239 10.39 10.08 22.38
C HIS A 239 11.12 10.96 21.36
N LEU A 240 12.26 10.49 20.92
CA LEU A 240 12.89 10.91 19.67
C LEU A 240 12.38 10.02 18.51
N GLY A 241 12.34 10.55 17.31
CA GLY A 241 11.90 9.79 16.14
C GLY A 241 12.50 10.32 14.84
N TYR A 242 12.63 9.43 13.88
CA TYR A 242 12.88 9.80 12.50
C TYR A 242 11.57 10.22 11.84
N LEU A 243 11.57 11.38 11.19
CA LEU A 243 10.43 11.91 10.44
C LEU A 243 10.92 12.51 9.11
N PRO A 244 10.08 12.49 8.06
CA PRO A 244 10.33 13.29 6.88
C PRO A 244 10.51 14.76 7.25
N THR A 245 11.58 15.37 6.73
CA THR A 245 11.93 16.76 7.11
C THR A 245 10.84 17.73 6.67
N HIS A 246 10.27 17.59 5.47
CA HIS A 246 9.17 18.43 4.99
C HIS A 246 7.92 18.32 5.88
N TYR A 247 7.60 17.14 6.36
CA TYR A 247 6.45 16.90 7.25
C TYR A 247 6.70 17.48 8.64
N ALA A 248 7.88 17.23 9.22
CA ALA A 248 8.26 17.76 10.54
C ALA A 248 8.33 19.29 10.56
N ASN A 249 8.70 19.93 9.44
CA ASN A 249 8.82 21.38 9.31
C ASN A 249 7.55 22.13 9.66
N ILE A 250 6.36 21.54 9.46
CA ILE A 250 5.06 22.09 9.91
C ILE A 250 5.09 22.47 11.39
N TRP A 251 5.73 21.66 12.23
CA TRP A 251 5.86 21.89 13.67
C TRP A 251 7.15 22.62 14.04
N VAL A 252 8.20 22.49 13.26
CA VAL A 252 9.46 23.25 13.45
C VAL A 252 9.19 24.75 13.30
N GLU A 253 8.49 25.18 12.27
CA GLU A 253 8.08 26.58 12.05
C GLU A 253 7.19 27.14 13.17
N ARG A 254 6.42 26.28 13.81
CA ARG A 254 5.59 26.63 14.96
C ARG A 254 6.32 26.56 16.31
N GLY A 255 7.64 26.26 16.30
CA GLY A 255 8.46 26.13 17.52
C GLY A 255 8.09 24.90 18.38
N ARG A 256 7.38 23.92 17.84
CA ARG A 256 6.91 22.74 18.58
C ARG A 256 7.78 21.50 18.36
N MET A 257 8.58 21.49 17.31
CA MET A 257 9.62 20.47 17.05
C MET A 257 10.94 21.12 16.75
N LYS A 258 12.01 20.35 16.90
CA LYS A 258 13.37 20.76 16.61
C LYS A 258 14.14 19.60 15.99
N PRO A 259 14.86 19.81 14.86
CA PRO A 259 15.77 18.82 14.32
C PRO A 259 16.99 18.63 15.22
N LEU A 260 17.48 17.41 15.31
CA LEU A 260 18.65 17.03 16.09
C LEU A 260 19.79 16.61 15.14
N LEU A 261 20.91 17.35 15.16
CA LEU A 261 22.11 17.10 14.37
C LEU A 261 21.79 16.78 12.90
N PRO A 262 21.10 17.67 12.16
CA PRO A 262 20.66 17.38 10.79
C PRO A 262 21.82 17.00 9.88
N GLU A 263 23.01 17.60 10.06
CA GLU A 263 24.22 17.29 9.29
C GLU A 263 24.78 15.86 9.52
N ARG A 264 24.24 15.10 10.47
CA ARG A 264 24.72 13.76 10.86
C ARG A 264 23.66 12.71 10.92
N LEU A 265 22.41 13.10 11.13
CA LEU A 265 21.30 12.20 11.39
C LEU A 265 20.23 12.24 10.29
N CYS A 266 20.44 13.02 9.24
CA CYS A 266 19.60 12.96 8.05
C CYS A 266 20.11 11.91 7.07
N TYR A 267 19.16 11.32 6.33
CA TYR A 267 19.41 10.43 5.22
C TYR A 267 18.30 10.55 4.18
N GLU A 268 18.58 10.14 2.97
CA GLU A 268 17.58 10.13 1.89
C GLU A 268 17.01 8.76 1.64
N VAL A 269 15.75 8.72 1.27
CA VAL A 269 15.06 7.55 0.76
C VAL A 269 14.50 7.86 -0.62
N THR A 270 14.45 6.84 -1.49
CA THR A 270 13.89 6.99 -2.84
C THR A 270 12.49 6.40 -2.86
N HIS A 271 11.52 7.22 -3.20
CA HIS A 271 10.16 6.75 -3.49
C HIS A 271 10.10 6.23 -4.91
N SER A 272 9.50 5.06 -5.05
CA SER A 272 9.32 4.39 -6.33
C SER A 272 7.85 4.10 -6.58
N MET A 273 7.43 4.16 -7.83
CA MET A 273 6.20 3.52 -8.27
C MET A 273 6.44 2.02 -8.40
N ILE A 274 5.51 1.21 -7.92
CA ILE A 274 5.50 -0.24 -8.13
C ILE A 274 4.27 -0.68 -8.90
N THR A 275 4.47 -1.68 -9.76
CA THR A 275 3.41 -2.39 -10.47
C THR A 275 3.71 -3.88 -10.45
N TYR A 276 2.71 -4.73 -10.68
CA TYR A 276 2.93 -6.17 -10.75
C TYR A 276 3.59 -6.54 -12.09
N ALA A 277 4.75 -7.20 -12.01
CA ALA A 277 5.47 -7.68 -13.18
C ALA A 277 4.66 -8.82 -13.86
N GLY A 278 4.32 -8.65 -15.12
CA GLY A 278 3.62 -9.69 -15.89
C GLY A 278 2.09 -9.65 -15.85
N ARG A 279 1.46 -8.71 -15.13
CA ARG A 279 0.02 -8.43 -15.28
C ARG A 279 -0.19 -7.33 -16.33
N PRO A 280 -1.04 -7.55 -17.35
CA PRO A 280 -1.42 -6.48 -18.27
C PRO A 280 -2.09 -5.34 -17.51
N ARG A 281 -1.71 -4.10 -17.80
CA ARG A 281 -2.27 -2.89 -17.19
C ARG A 281 -3.53 -2.47 -17.95
N SER A 282 -4.55 -1.99 -17.22
CA SER A 282 -5.71 -1.35 -17.82
C SER A 282 -5.31 -0.08 -18.59
N GLU A 283 -6.15 0.38 -19.51
CA GLU A 283 -5.91 1.65 -20.24
C GLU A 283 -5.84 2.84 -19.28
N ALA A 284 -6.70 2.85 -18.24
CA ALA A 284 -6.68 3.87 -17.21
C ALA A 284 -5.34 3.86 -16.43
N ALA A 285 -4.84 2.68 -16.06
CA ALA A 285 -3.55 2.57 -15.37
C ALA A 285 -2.38 3.02 -16.26
N ARG A 286 -2.40 2.69 -17.56
CA ARG A 286 -1.38 3.15 -18.52
C ARG A 286 -1.39 4.67 -18.67
N ALA A 287 -2.57 5.26 -18.89
CA ALA A 287 -2.73 6.70 -19.01
C ALA A 287 -2.27 7.45 -17.75
N PHE A 288 -2.62 6.91 -16.57
CA PHE A 288 -2.17 7.49 -15.30
C PHE A 288 -0.65 7.43 -15.14
N ILE A 289 -0.02 6.29 -15.50
CA ILE A 289 1.44 6.14 -15.46
C ILE A 289 2.11 7.12 -16.44
N GLU A 290 1.58 7.31 -17.65
CA GLU A 290 2.09 8.29 -18.60
C GLU A 290 2.08 9.70 -18.00
N ASP A 291 0.97 10.11 -17.37
CA ASP A 291 0.86 11.42 -16.73
C ASP A 291 1.83 11.55 -15.55
N LEU A 292 1.94 10.52 -14.72
CA LEU A 292 2.89 10.48 -13.60
C LEU A 292 4.33 10.66 -14.10
N LEU A 293 4.74 9.92 -15.12
CA LEU A 293 6.08 10.03 -15.68
C LEU A 293 6.32 11.39 -16.32
N SER A 294 5.35 11.91 -17.08
CA SER A 294 5.41 13.23 -17.70
C SER A 294 5.61 14.33 -16.67
N VAL A 295 4.81 14.29 -15.58
CA VAL A 295 4.92 15.25 -14.46
C VAL A 295 6.30 15.21 -13.81
N HIS A 296 6.90 14.02 -13.68
CA HIS A 296 8.25 13.86 -13.12
C HIS A 296 9.38 14.07 -14.16
N GLY A 297 9.05 14.36 -15.42
CA GLY A 297 10.06 14.53 -16.50
C GLY A 297 10.77 13.24 -16.88
N LEU A 298 10.12 12.11 -16.65
CA LEU A 298 10.58 10.77 -16.99
C LEU A 298 9.92 10.31 -18.29
N SER A 299 10.62 9.50 -19.09
CA SER A 299 10.06 8.83 -20.26
C SER A 299 9.57 7.44 -19.92
N ALA A 300 8.44 7.04 -20.51
CA ALA A 300 7.85 5.71 -20.36
C ALA A 300 8.71 4.59 -20.96
#